data_0a0b57a6564cd71ff31f6ec32a869b16
#
_entry.id   0a0b57a6564cd71ff31f6ec32a869b16
#
_cell.length_a   1.000
_cell.length_b   1.000
_cell.length_c   1.000
_cell.angle_alpha   90.00
_cell.angle_beta   90.00
_cell.angle_gamma   90.00
#
_symmetry.space_group_name_H-M   'P 1'
#
loop_
_entity.id
_entity.type
_entity.pdbx_description
1 polymer ?
#
loop_
_entity_poly.entity_id
_entity_poly.type
_entity_poly.pdbx_seq_one_letter_code
_entity_poly.pdbx_strand_id
1 'polypeptide(L)'
;MAACLGTLTLRAQDAPIKAGVKVVNVIATVRDKKGQITKTLSKDDFLLEEDARPQTIRYFTRETDLELTLGLMIDTSGSQRRVIGEERSASYRFLDLVLREDKDFVFVIRFDHEVELVVDLTSSRKSLEKGIYNLQAAASGGSGRPGSSPGTGPRRGGGTALYDSVLLASEDIMAKQQGRKALIVLSDGEDRGSKVTLNHAIDAAQKADTLMYGILFADEEPRVAPSYGGGRRGGRRMPPQATRQMGPDGDGKKVLERLAKATGGSFFVVSKKLPLSSIFERMQEELRNQYSLGYTPDVAAKAGEFRKIHLATRDRGLVVRSRDGYYGAN
;
A
#
# COMPACT_ATOMS: atom_id res chain seq x y z
N MET A 1 -42.46 -6.35 67.11
CA MET A 1 -42.66 -6.50 65.70
C MET A 1 -41.42 -5.92 65.02
N ALA A 2 -40.51 -6.75 64.53
CA ALA A 2 -39.30 -6.35 63.81
C ALA A 2 -39.46 -6.86 62.40
N ALA A 3 -39.49 -5.94 61.41
CA ALA A 3 -39.58 -6.26 60.00
C ALA A 3 -38.15 -6.41 59.39
N CYS A 4 -37.79 -7.62 58.96
CA CYS A 4 -36.59 -7.88 58.15
C CYS A 4 -36.80 -7.45 56.71
N LEU A 5 -36.12 -6.40 56.31
CA LEU A 5 -35.95 -6.09 54.86
C LEU A 5 -34.84 -6.98 54.28
N GLY A 6 -35.22 -7.95 53.48
CA GLY A 6 -34.30 -8.74 52.69
C GLY A 6 -33.87 -7.94 51.43
N THR A 7 -32.59 -7.57 51.34
CA THR A 7 -32.00 -7.01 50.15
C THR A 7 -31.72 -8.12 49.12
N LEU A 8 -32.49 -8.14 48.01
CA LEU A 8 -32.18 -8.95 46.84
C LEU A 8 -30.98 -8.31 46.12
N THR A 9 -29.81 -8.90 46.20
CA THR A 9 -28.69 -8.59 45.35
C THR A 9 -28.88 -9.31 44.03
N LEU A 10 -29.24 -8.57 42.97
CA LEU A 10 -29.12 -9.05 41.59
C LEU A 10 -27.63 -9.26 41.29
N ARG A 11 -27.19 -10.51 41.27
CA ARG A 11 -25.93 -10.88 40.64
C ARG A 11 -26.11 -10.77 39.11
N ALA A 12 -25.50 -9.76 38.50
CA ALA A 12 -25.23 -9.78 37.06
C ALA A 12 -24.34 -11.01 36.80
N GLN A 13 -24.87 -11.99 36.08
CA GLN A 13 -24.10 -13.10 35.56
C GLN A 13 -23.25 -12.51 34.41
N ASP A 14 -21.99 -12.22 34.70
CA ASP A 14 -20.97 -12.06 33.68
C ASP A 14 -20.91 -13.37 32.90
N ALA A 15 -21.52 -13.39 31.73
CA ALA A 15 -21.31 -14.48 30.76
C ALA A 15 -19.82 -14.60 30.53
N PRO A 16 -19.21 -15.79 30.65
CA PRO A 16 -17.79 -15.94 30.40
C PRO A 16 -17.51 -15.51 28.99
N ILE A 17 -16.66 -14.48 28.81
CA ILE A 17 -16.08 -14.11 27.55
C ILE A 17 -15.36 -15.38 27.08
N LYS A 18 -15.87 -16.04 26.05
CA LYS A 18 -15.22 -17.18 25.42
C LYS A 18 -13.87 -16.67 24.89
N ALA A 19 -12.82 -16.88 25.65
CA ALA A 19 -11.46 -16.65 25.21
C ALA A 19 -11.26 -17.44 23.92
N GLY A 20 -11.01 -16.75 22.78
CA GLY A 20 -10.66 -17.42 21.54
C GLY A 20 -11.53 -17.11 20.31
N VAL A 21 -12.55 -16.25 20.40
CA VAL A 21 -13.29 -15.87 19.18
C VAL A 21 -12.51 -14.80 18.42
N LYS A 22 -11.84 -15.22 17.36
CA LYS A 22 -11.06 -14.33 16.51
C LYS A 22 -12.00 -13.53 15.61
N VAL A 23 -12.06 -12.21 15.82
CA VAL A 23 -12.78 -11.30 14.95
C VAL A 23 -11.91 -10.98 13.74
N VAL A 24 -12.47 -11.18 12.55
CA VAL A 24 -11.85 -10.71 11.30
C VAL A 24 -12.37 -9.31 11.02
N ASN A 25 -11.45 -8.35 10.94
CA ASN A 25 -11.77 -6.97 10.61
C ASN A 25 -11.56 -6.70 9.11
N VAL A 26 -12.52 -6.09 8.44
CA VAL A 26 -12.48 -5.72 7.03
C VAL A 26 -12.64 -4.22 6.91
N ILE A 27 -11.59 -3.55 6.47
CA ILE A 27 -11.63 -2.13 6.14
C ILE A 27 -12.14 -1.97 4.72
N ALA A 28 -13.08 -1.06 4.52
CA ALA A 28 -13.68 -0.82 3.22
C ALA A 28 -13.83 0.68 2.91
N THR A 29 -13.60 1.04 1.65
CA THR A 29 -13.98 2.33 1.09
C THR A 29 -15.08 2.10 0.06
N VAL A 30 -16.12 2.94 0.10
CA VAL A 30 -17.25 2.85 -0.82
C VAL A 30 -17.37 4.14 -1.64
N ARG A 31 -17.51 3.99 -2.95
CA ARG A 31 -17.66 5.11 -3.90
C ARG A 31 -18.90 4.93 -4.76
N ASP A 32 -19.49 6.04 -5.14
CA ASP A 32 -20.55 6.08 -6.16
C ASP A 32 -19.97 5.95 -7.58
N LYS A 33 -20.84 5.90 -8.59
CA LYS A 33 -20.48 5.85 -10.01
C LYS A 33 -19.70 7.08 -10.50
N LYS A 34 -19.77 8.19 -9.77
CA LYS A 34 -19.01 9.42 -10.05
C LYS A 34 -17.64 9.42 -9.37
N GLY A 35 -17.33 8.37 -8.59
CA GLY A 35 -16.10 8.22 -7.83
C GLY A 35 -16.08 8.99 -6.51
N GLN A 36 -17.21 9.54 -6.06
CA GLN A 36 -17.31 10.22 -4.77
C GLN A 36 -17.48 9.22 -3.63
N ILE A 37 -16.83 9.49 -2.50
CA ILE A 37 -16.92 8.61 -1.33
C ILE A 37 -18.31 8.71 -0.69
N THR A 38 -18.93 7.56 -0.50
CA THR A 38 -20.21 7.42 0.20
C THR A 38 -19.94 7.23 1.69
N LYS A 39 -20.47 8.14 2.53
CA LYS A 39 -20.20 8.20 3.98
C LYS A 39 -21.41 7.85 4.85
N THR A 40 -22.54 7.51 4.23
CA THR A 40 -23.85 7.43 4.91
C THR A 40 -24.38 6.02 5.10
N LEU A 41 -23.57 4.99 4.71
CA LEU A 41 -24.00 3.60 4.79
C LEU A 41 -24.04 3.10 6.23
N SER A 42 -24.97 2.22 6.49
CA SER A 42 -25.15 1.46 7.73
C SER A 42 -24.63 0.03 7.55
N LYS A 43 -24.58 -0.72 8.63
CA LYS A 43 -24.22 -2.15 8.62
C LYS A 43 -25.08 -2.97 7.65
N ASP A 44 -26.38 -2.67 7.60
CA ASP A 44 -27.37 -3.44 6.84
C ASP A 44 -27.28 -3.21 5.32
N ASP A 45 -26.53 -2.18 4.89
CA ASP A 45 -26.26 -1.92 3.49
C ASP A 45 -25.19 -2.84 2.90
N PHE A 46 -24.44 -3.56 3.75
CA PHE A 46 -23.35 -4.42 3.31
C PHE A 46 -23.75 -5.90 3.22
N LEU A 47 -23.13 -6.58 2.26
CA LEU A 47 -23.18 -8.02 2.06
C LEU A 47 -21.75 -8.56 2.17
N LEU A 48 -21.51 -9.43 3.15
CA LEU A 48 -20.21 -10.01 3.41
C LEU A 48 -20.23 -11.52 3.21
N GLU A 49 -19.27 -12.02 2.46
CA GLU A 49 -19.06 -13.45 2.25
C GLU A 49 -17.61 -13.84 2.55
N GLU A 50 -17.42 -15.01 3.14
CA GLU A 50 -16.13 -15.68 3.27
C GLU A 50 -16.19 -17.02 2.53
N ASP A 51 -15.28 -17.25 1.57
CA ASP A 51 -15.28 -18.43 0.71
C ASP A 51 -16.65 -18.73 0.09
N ALA A 52 -17.33 -17.69 -0.42
CA ALA A 52 -18.68 -17.71 -0.96
C ALA A 52 -19.79 -18.12 0.04
N ARG A 53 -19.52 -18.08 1.35
CA ARG A 53 -20.51 -18.30 2.40
C ARG A 53 -20.87 -16.96 3.05
N PRO A 54 -22.16 -16.59 3.11
CA PRO A 54 -22.59 -15.36 3.78
C PRO A 54 -22.14 -15.33 5.24
N GLN A 55 -21.66 -14.18 5.69
CA GLN A 55 -21.20 -13.95 7.06
C GLN A 55 -22.00 -12.82 7.70
N THR A 56 -22.23 -12.94 9.01
CA THR A 56 -22.93 -11.92 9.76
C THR A 56 -21.96 -10.86 10.29
N ILE A 57 -22.13 -9.60 9.86
CA ILE A 57 -21.36 -8.46 10.37
C ILE A 57 -21.81 -8.19 11.82
N ARG A 58 -20.91 -8.37 12.77
CA ARG A 58 -21.17 -8.19 14.22
C ARG A 58 -20.79 -6.80 14.70
N TYR A 59 -19.69 -6.27 14.16
CA TYR A 59 -19.15 -4.94 14.49
C TYR A 59 -19.16 -4.07 13.26
N PHE A 60 -19.52 -2.81 13.44
CA PHE A 60 -19.55 -1.84 12.35
C PHE A 60 -19.25 -0.47 12.92
N THR A 61 -18.21 0.17 12.37
CA THR A 61 -17.87 1.55 12.71
C THR A 61 -17.50 2.31 11.44
N ARG A 62 -17.67 3.62 11.48
CA ARG A 62 -17.09 4.54 10.48
C ARG A 62 -15.83 5.11 11.09
N GLU A 63 -14.72 4.70 10.53
CA GLU A 63 -13.41 5.03 11.07
C GLU A 63 -12.94 6.39 10.52
N THR A 64 -13.25 7.47 11.22
CA THR A 64 -12.81 8.82 10.84
C THR A 64 -11.67 9.32 11.72
N ASP A 65 -11.53 8.78 12.91
CA ASP A 65 -10.65 9.35 13.95
C ASP A 65 -9.61 8.38 14.54
N LEU A 66 -9.48 7.15 14.04
CA LEU A 66 -8.42 6.25 14.48
C LEU A 66 -7.04 6.77 14.10
N GLU A 67 -6.05 6.39 14.89
CA GLU A 67 -4.62 6.52 14.59
C GLU A 67 -4.29 5.91 13.22
N LEU A 68 -3.46 6.60 12.45
CA LEU A 68 -3.04 6.18 11.14
C LEU A 68 -1.53 6.05 11.09
N THR A 69 -1.05 4.84 10.78
CA THR A 69 0.37 4.62 10.46
C THR A 69 0.54 4.57 8.95
N LEU A 70 1.40 5.44 8.42
CA LEU A 70 1.71 5.53 7.00
C LEU A 70 3.17 5.19 6.73
N GLY A 71 3.42 4.34 5.73
CA GLY A 71 4.74 4.17 5.15
C GLY A 71 4.80 4.83 3.78
N LEU A 72 5.70 5.78 3.59
CA LEU A 72 5.99 6.38 2.31
C LEU A 72 7.19 5.67 1.70
N MET A 73 6.97 4.95 0.59
CA MET A 73 7.95 4.14 -0.10
C MET A 73 8.30 4.79 -1.42
N ILE A 74 9.53 5.28 -1.55
CA ILE A 74 10.00 6.10 -2.68
C ILE A 74 11.02 5.31 -3.49
N ASP A 75 10.71 5.09 -4.76
CA ASP A 75 11.61 4.50 -5.74
C ASP A 75 12.67 5.51 -6.16
N THR A 76 13.93 5.23 -5.83
CA THR A 76 15.07 6.08 -6.21
C THR A 76 15.89 5.49 -7.35
N SER A 77 15.36 4.49 -8.05
CA SER A 77 16.00 3.87 -9.21
C SER A 77 16.25 4.87 -10.34
N GLY A 78 17.10 4.47 -11.29
CA GLY A 78 17.53 5.35 -12.37
C GLY A 78 16.39 5.88 -13.25
N SER A 79 15.30 5.12 -13.39
CA SER A 79 14.10 5.52 -14.16
C SER A 79 13.34 6.66 -13.48
N GLN A 80 13.35 6.74 -12.13
CA GLN A 80 12.58 7.70 -11.36
C GLN A 80 13.30 9.04 -11.09
N ARG A 81 14.60 9.17 -11.39
CA ARG A 81 15.40 10.38 -11.09
C ARG A 81 14.80 11.70 -11.60
N ARG A 82 14.07 11.67 -12.71
CA ARG A 82 13.45 12.87 -13.29
C ARG A 82 12.23 13.35 -12.53
N VAL A 83 11.55 12.46 -11.85
CA VAL A 83 10.25 12.70 -11.18
C VAL A 83 10.43 13.09 -9.71
N ILE A 84 11.57 12.73 -9.11
CA ILE A 84 11.89 12.96 -7.69
C ILE A 84 11.64 14.44 -7.24
N GLY A 85 11.83 15.42 -8.15
CA GLY A 85 11.58 16.83 -7.84
C GLY A 85 10.11 17.17 -7.62
N GLU A 86 9.21 16.62 -8.43
CA GLU A 86 7.75 16.79 -8.30
C GLU A 86 7.22 16.02 -7.10
N GLU A 87 7.76 14.83 -6.87
CA GLU A 87 7.44 13.97 -5.72
C GLU A 87 7.67 14.69 -4.38
N ARG A 88 8.74 15.48 -4.26
CA ARG A 88 9.05 16.20 -3.02
C ARG A 88 7.97 17.20 -2.63
N SER A 89 7.66 18.11 -3.54
CA SER A 89 6.67 19.16 -3.26
C SER A 89 5.30 18.56 -2.97
N ALA A 90 4.96 17.49 -3.66
CA ALA A 90 3.72 16.76 -3.44
C ALA A 90 3.74 15.98 -2.12
N SER A 91 4.86 15.35 -1.76
CA SER A 91 5.03 14.64 -0.49
C SER A 91 4.91 15.57 0.71
N TYR A 92 5.48 16.80 0.65
CA TYR A 92 5.29 17.78 1.70
C TYR A 92 3.82 18.18 1.85
N ARG A 93 3.14 18.49 0.75
CA ARG A 93 1.70 18.80 0.78
C ARG A 93 0.87 17.63 1.30
N PHE A 94 1.26 16.41 0.95
CA PHE A 94 0.60 15.21 1.47
C PHE A 94 0.74 15.09 2.98
N LEU A 95 1.95 15.30 3.52
CA LEU A 95 2.16 15.31 4.96
C LEU A 95 1.31 16.39 5.63
N ASP A 96 1.22 17.60 5.02
CA ASP A 96 0.35 18.67 5.51
C ASP A 96 -1.12 18.29 5.57
N LEU A 97 -1.59 17.53 4.58
CA LEU A 97 -2.99 17.13 4.47
C LEU A 97 -3.34 15.93 5.37
N VAL A 98 -2.44 14.96 5.52
CA VAL A 98 -2.75 13.66 6.11
C VAL A 98 -2.29 13.56 7.56
N LEU A 99 -1.11 14.10 7.90
CA LEU A 99 -0.50 13.90 9.21
C LEU A 99 -1.14 14.77 10.30
N ARG A 100 -1.67 14.12 11.31
CA ARG A 100 -2.01 14.73 12.60
C ARG A 100 -0.88 14.40 13.57
N GLU A 101 -0.07 15.40 13.92
CA GLU A 101 1.15 15.20 14.72
C GLU A 101 0.89 14.67 16.14
N ASP A 102 -0.34 14.84 16.63
CA ASP A 102 -0.78 14.34 17.93
C ASP A 102 -1.21 12.86 17.90
N LYS A 103 -1.38 12.26 16.72
CA LYS A 103 -2.07 10.98 16.61
C LYS A 103 -1.54 10.04 15.53
N ASP A 104 -1.06 10.57 14.42
CA ASP A 104 -0.65 9.78 13.28
C ASP A 104 0.87 9.62 13.23
N PHE A 105 1.35 8.50 12.67
CA PHE A 105 2.77 8.21 12.53
C PHE A 105 3.11 7.94 11.06
N VAL A 106 4.28 8.39 10.65
CA VAL A 106 4.79 8.18 9.29
C VAL A 106 6.24 7.72 9.36
N PHE A 107 6.62 6.81 8.49
CA PHE A 107 8.02 6.46 8.20
C PHE A 107 8.29 6.58 6.71
N VAL A 108 9.56 6.71 6.33
CA VAL A 108 9.97 6.84 4.94
C VAL A 108 11.01 5.80 4.61
N ILE A 109 10.73 5.01 3.59
CA ILE A 109 11.67 4.04 2.99
C ILE A 109 12.02 4.53 1.58
N ARG A 110 13.31 4.50 1.23
CA ARG A 110 13.74 4.53 -0.15
C ARG A 110 14.14 3.14 -0.62
N PHE A 111 13.93 2.85 -1.87
CA PHE A 111 14.37 1.61 -2.47
C PHE A 111 14.88 1.83 -3.90
N ASP A 112 15.97 1.17 -4.22
CA ASP A 112 16.52 0.97 -5.54
C ASP A 112 17.05 -0.49 -5.59
N HIS A 113 18.35 -0.71 -5.76
CA HIS A 113 18.99 -2.02 -5.57
C HIS A 113 19.13 -2.42 -4.08
N GLU A 114 18.93 -1.48 -3.18
CA GLU A 114 18.92 -1.65 -1.71
C GLU A 114 17.68 -0.99 -1.12
N VAL A 115 17.25 -1.48 0.03
CA VAL A 115 16.13 -0.92 0.80
C VAL A 115 16.70 -0.21 2.02
N GLU A 116 16.33 1.04 2.23
CA GLU A 116 16.80 1.84 3.37
C GLU A 116 15.63 2.56 4.06
N LEU A 117 15.59 2.42 5.38
CA LEU A 117 14.72 3.22 6.24
C LEU A 117 15.34 4.62 6.43
N VAL A 118 14.83 5.61 5.73
CA VAL A 118 15.35 6.99 5.74
C VAL A 118 14.87 7.78 6.94
N VAL A 119 13.61 7.59 7.30
CA VAL A 119 13.01 8.17 8.49
C VAL A 119 12.27 7.07 9.22
N ASP A 120 12.65 6.83 10.45
CA ASP A 120 11.96 5.91 11.34
C ASP A 120 10.58 6.45 11.73
N LEU A 121 9.74 5.59 12.28
CA LEU A 121 8.36 5.91 12.64
C LEU A 121 8.30 7.14 13.55
N THR A 122 7.65 8.20 13.08
CA THR A 122 7.56 9.47 13.79
C THR A 122 6.29 10.24 13.44
N SER A 123 5.80 11.05 14.38
CA SER A 123 4.76 12.05 14.15
C SER A 123 5.33 13.43 13.78
N SER A 124 6.65 13.62 13.88
CA SER A 124 7.30 14.91 13.63
C SER A 124 7.38 15.24 12.15
N ARG A 125 6.58 16.20 11.71
CA ARG A 125 6.62 16.75 10.35
C ARG A 125 8.00 17.20 9.95
N LYS A 126 8.69 17.94 10.84
CA LYS A 126 10.05 18.44 10.60
C LYS A 126 11.06 17.34 10.31
N SER A 127 10.95 16.20 11.02
CA SER A 127 11.82 15.03 10.79
C SER A 127 11.55 14.39 9.43
N LEU A 128 10.27 14.27 9.06
CA LEU A 128 9.84 13.72 7.76
C LEU A 128 10.30 14.62 6.60
N GLU A 129 10.08 15.92 6.68
CA GLU A 129 10.54 16.89 5.67
C GLU A 129 12.05 16.85 5.47
N LYS A 130 12.82 16.80 6.57
CA LYS A 130 14.28 16.68 6.53
C LYS A 130 14.71 15.37 5.84
N GLY A 131 14.07 14.26 6.15
CA GLY A 131 14.36 12.97 5.54
C GLY A 131 14.10 12.98 4.03
N ILE A 132 12.93 13.46 3.62
CA ILE A 132 12.54 13.58 2.21
C ILE A 132 13.48 14.54 1.46
N TYR A 133 13.91 15.64 2.09
CA TYR A 133 14.90 16.55 1.51
C TYR A 133 16.24 15.86 1.25
N ASN A 134 16.73 15.08 2.21
CA ASN A 134 18.00 14.39 2.11
C ASN A 134 18.03 13.29 1.04
N LEU A 135 16.88 12.62 0.80
CA LEU A 135 16.74 11.64 -0.28
C LEU A 135 17.16 12.18 -1.65
N GLN A 136 16.87 13.44 -1.90
CA GLN A 136 17.16 14.08 -3.19
C GLN A 136 18.58 14.59 -3.30
N ALA A 137 19.13 15.08 -2.20
CA ALA A 137 20.53 15.47 -2.17
C ALA A 137 21.42 14.27 -2.53
N ALA A 138 21.08 13.08 -2.04
CA ALA A 138 21.78 11.84 -2.38
C ALA A 138 21.58 11.42 -3.84
N ALA A 139 20.35 11.55 -4.38
CA ALA A 139 20.06 11.22 -5.78
C ALA A 139 20.68 12.20 -6.78
N SER A 140 20.84 13.48 -6.38
CA SER A 140 21.44 14.53 -7.21
C SER A 140 22.98 14.60 -7.11
N GLY A 141 23.56 14.09 -6.01
CA GLY A 141 25.00 14.16 -5.71
C GLY A 141 25.86 13.05 -6.29
N GLY A 142 25.30 12.16 -7.09
CA GLY A 142 26.01 11.01 -7.70
C GLY A 142 26.98 11.31 -8.83
N SER A 143 27.36 12.57 -9.07
CA SER A 143 28.36 12.93 -10.07
C SER A 143 29.29 14.03 -9.54
N GLY A 144 30.41 13.63 -8.96
CA GLY A 144 31.46 14.61 -8.79
C GLY A 144 32.36 14.46 -7.56
N ARG A 145 33.05 13.35 -7.42
CA ARG A 145 34.39 13.42 -6.86
C ARG A 145 35.34 13.70 -8.00
N PRO A 146 35.97 14.92 -8.08
CA PRO A 146 37.02 15.16 -9.05
C PRO A 146 38.22 14.28 -8.67
N GLY A 147 38.53 13.27 -9.47
CA GLY A 147 39.76 12.51 -9.31
C GLY A 147 39.70 10.99 -9.39
N SER A 148 38.56 10.37 -9.63
CA SER A 148 38.54 8.91 -9.91
C SER A 148 38.46 8.68 -11.41
N SER A 149 39.52 8.15 -11.98
CA SER A 149 39.57 7.60 -13.34
C SER A 149 38.41 6.62 -13.58
N PRO A 150 37.89 6.53 -14.82
CA PRO A 150 36.86 5.56 -15.14
C PRO A 150 37.45 4.15 -15.08
N GLY A 151 37.43 3.58 -13.87
CA GLY A 151 37.77 2.18 -13.64
C GLY A 151 36.71 1.31 -14.31
N THR A 152 37.16 0.37 -15.12
CA THR A 152 36.40 -0.74 -15.71
C THR A 152 35.95 -1.73 -14.64
N GLY A 153 35.19 -1.26 -13.63
CA GLY A 153 34.47 -2.14 -12.73
C GLY A 153 33.17 -2.60 -13.40
N PRO A 154 32.69 -3.84 -13.15
CA PRO A 154 31.40 -4.25 -13.67
C PRO A 154 30.35 -3.25 -13.19
N ARG A 155 29.62 -2.64 -14.16
CA ARG A 155 28.43 -1.84 -13.85
C ARG A 155 27.52 -2.74 -13.05
N ARG A 156 27.42 -2.51 -11.74
CA ARG A 156 26.42 -3.16 -10.89
C ARG A 156 25.08 -2.85 -11.56
N GLY A 157 24.45 -3.90 -12.09
CA GLY A 157 23.20 -3.79 -12.79
C GLY A 157 22.19 -3.07 -11.90
N GLY A 158 21.61 -1.99 -12.43
CA GLY A 158 20.55 -1.27 -11.72
C GLY A 158 19.37 -2.23 -11.51
N GLY A 159 19.08 -2.56 -10.28
CA GLY A 159 17.92 -3.34 -9.86
C GLY A 159 16.97 -2.45 -9.08
N THR A 160 15.71 -2.85 -8.97
CA THR A 160 14.71 -2.22 -8.10
C THR A 160 14.18 -3.30 -7.18
N ALA A 161 14.33 -3.14 -5.86
CA ALA A 161 13.93 -4.12 -4.84
C ALA A 161 12.55 -3.77 -4.26
N LEU A 162 11.55 -3.64 -5.12
CA LEU A 162 10.18 -3.24 -4.74
C LEU A 162 9.55 -4.27 -3.80
N TYR A 163 9.60 -5.56 -4.13
CA TYR A 163 8.93 -6.58 -3.31
C TYR A 163 9.62 -6.77 -1.96
N ASP A 164 10.96 -6.70 -1.93
CA ASP A 164 11.73 -6.75 -0.67
C ASP A 164 11.38 -5.55 0.22
N SER A 165 11.18 -4.35 -0.36
CA SER A 165 10.81 -3.15 0.39
C SER A 165 9.39 -3.26 0.99
N VAL A 166 8.44 -3.82 0.25
CA VAL A 166 7.08 -4.08 0.75
C VAL A 166 7.11 -5.11 1.88
N LEU A 167 7.90 -6.19 1.73
CA LEU A 167 8.06 -7.21 2.76
C LEU A 167 8.60 -6.59 4.06
N LEU A 168 9.73 -5.89 3.99
CA LEU A 168 10.38 -5.25 5.14
C LEU A 168 9.46 -4.25 5.83
N ALA A 169 8.81 -3.36 5.05
CA ALA A 169 7.85 -2.41 5.60
C ALA A 169 6.69 -3.10 6.33
N SER A 170 6.19 -4.20 5.77
CA SER A 170 5.05 -4.93 6.32
C SER A 170 5.41 -5.71 7.58
N GLU A 171 6.49 -6.49 7.57
CA GLU A 171 6.87 -7.38 8.67
C GLU A 171 7.57 -6.64 9.80
N ASP A 172 8.53 -5.75 9.47
CA ASP A 172 9.38 -5.13 10.48
C ASP A 172 8.76 -3.89 11.12
N ILE A 173 7.88 -3.17 10.41
CA ILE A 173 7.28 -1.94 10.89
C ILE A 173 5.77 -2.10 11.08
N MET A 174 5.01 -2.35 10.01
CA MET A 174 3.55 -2.31 10.04
C MET A 174 2.91 -3.40 10.90
N ALA A 175 3.47 -4.61 10.96
CA ALA A 175 2.95 -5.69 11.80
C ALA A 175 2.98 -5.37 13.29
N LYS A 176 3.83 -4.44 13.73
CA LYS A 176 3.97 -3.99 15.12
C LYS A 176 3.03 -2.84 15.48
N GLN A 177 2.36 -2.25 14.49
CA GLN A 177 1.48 -1.10 14.71
C GLN A 177 0.02 -1.53 14.87
N GLN A 178 -0.72 -0.73 15.63
CA GLN A 178 -2.16 -0.84 15.80
C GLN A 178 -2.89 0.19 14.92
N GLY A 179 -4.21 0.17 14.92
CA GLY A 179 -5.01 1.14 14.17
C GLY A 179 -5.00 0.90 12.66
N ARG A 180 -5.16 1.98 11.89
CA ARG A 180 -5.17 1.95 10.43
C ARG A 180 -3.76 2.02 9.88
N LYS A 181 -3.49 1.21 8.89
CA LYS A 181 -2.14 1.07 8.31
C LYS A 181 -2.19 1.16 6.81
N ALA A 182 -1.32 1.98 6.23
CA ALA A 182 -1.21 2.07 4.78
C ALA A 182 0.23 2.29 4.32
N LEU A 183 0.61 1.63 3.22
CA LEU A 183 1.85 1.85 2.47
C LEU A 183 1.53 2.57 1.18
N ILE A 184 2.26 3.62 0.88
CA ILE A 184 2.16 4.41 -0.34
C ILE A 184 3.43 4.20 -1.14
N VAL A 185 3.30 3.52 -2.27
CA VAL A 185 4.41 3.20 -3.17
C VAL A 185 4.41 4.15 -4.34
N LEU A 186 5.48 4.96 -4.45
CA LEU A 186 5.74 5.83 -5.57
C LEU A 186 6.82 5.17 -6.44
N SER A 187 6.44 4.62 -7.60
CA SER A 187 7.34 3.83 -8.47
C SER A 187 6.76 3.68 -9.88
N ASP A 188 7.59 3.25 -10.84
CA ASP A 188 7.13 2.71 -12.12
C ASP A 188 6.61 1.26 -12.00
N GLY A 189 6.76 0.65 -10.82
CA GLY A 189 6.33 -0.70 -10.51
C GLY A 189 7.23 -1.80 -11.06
N GLU A 190 8.33 -1.46 -11.69
CA GLU A 190 9.30 -2.46 -12.14
C GLU A 190 10.08 -3.02 -10.96
N ASP A 191 10.15 -4.35 -10.88
CA ASP A 191 10.99 -5.07 -9.92
C ASP A 191 12.04 -5.88 -10.66
N ARG A 192 13.31 -5.67 -10.35
CA ARG A 192 14.44 -6.36 -10.99
C ARG A 192 15.49 -6.85 -10.00
N GLY A 193 15.28 -6.66 -8.71
CA GLY A 193 16.29 -6.89 -7.70
C GLY A 193 15.82 -7.62 -6.45
N SER A 194 14.51 -7.79 -6.27
CA SER A 194 13.96 -8.44 -5.09
C SER A 194 14.31 -9.93 -5.01
N LYS A 195 14.53 -10.38 -3.79
CA LYS A 195 14.78 -11.79 -3.45
C LYS A 195 13.47 -12.54 -3.25
N VAL A 196 12.39 -11.81 -2.88
CA VAL A 196 11.07 -12.39 -2.70
C VAL A 196 10.18 -12.18 -3.90
N THR A 197 9.08 -12.92 -3.98
CA THR A 197 8.10 -12.80 -5.06
C THR A 197 7.03 -11.76 -4.72
N LEU A 198 6.34 -11.24 -5.75
CA LEU A 198 5.18 -10.37 -5.57
C LEU A 198 4.11 -10.98 -4.64
N ASN A 199 3.85 -12.28 -4.75
CA ASN A 199 2.89 -12.94 -3.89
C ASN A 199 3.31 -12.89 -2.42
N HIS A 200 4.59 -13.13 -2.14
CA HIS A 200 5.11 -13.08 -0.76
C HIS A 200 5.00 -11.66 -0.18
N ALA A 201 5.28 -10.63 -0.97
CA ALA A 201 5.09 -9.24 -0.54
C ALA A 201 3.62 -8.90 -0.25
N ILE A 202 2.69 -9.37 -1.11
CA ILE A 202 1.24 -9.23 -0.89
C ILE A 202 0.81 -9.93 0.40
N ASP A 203 1.26 -11.17 0.60
CA ASP A 203 0.95 -11.97 1.80
C ASP A 203 1.41 -11.27 3.08
N ALA A 204 2.61 -10.69 3.06
CA ALA A 204 3.14 -9.93 4.19
C ALA A 204 2.29 -8.69 4.51
N ALA A 205 1.90 -7.92 3.48
CA ALA A 205 1.05 -6.74 3.65
C ALA A 205 -0.35 -7.13 4.19
N GLN A 206 -0.94 -8.22 3.69
CA GLN A 206 -2.23 -8.73 4.18
C GLN A 206 -2.14 -9.23 5.63
N LYS A 207 -1.08 -9.96 6.00
CA LYS A 207 -0.85 -10.41 7.38
C LYS A 207 -0.67 -9.23 8.34
N ALA A 208 -0.06 -8.15 7.86
CA ALA A 208 0.09 -6.92 8.62
C ALA A 208 -1.17 -6.03 8.63
N ASP A 209 -2.30 -6.46 8.04
CA ASP A 209 -3.52 -5.66 7.86
C ASP A 209 -3.25 -4.27 7.25
N THR A 210 -2.39 -4.21 6.24
CA THR A 210 -1.89 -2.97 5.65
C THR A 210 -2.46 -2.75 4.26
N LEU A 211 -3.11 -1.60 4.04
CA LEU A 211 -3.56 -1.17 2.72
C LEU A 211 -2.38 -0.71 1.86
N MET A 212 -2.37 -1.06 0.58
CA MET A 212 -1.34 -0.60 -0.34
C MET A 212 -1.90 0.38 -1.36
N TYR A 213 -1.27 1.55 -1.45
CA TYR A 213 -1.56 2.54 -2.48
C TYR A 213 -0.42 2.57 -3.47
N GLY A 214 -0.72 2.23 -4.74
CA GLY A 214 0.25 2.31 -5.82
C GLY A 214 0.10 3.62 -6.59
N ILE A 215 1.16 4.39 -6.74
CA ILE A 215 1.22 5.61 -7.54
C ILE A 215 2.25 5.41 -8.65
N LEU A 216 1.76 5.26 -9.87
CA LEU A 216 2.58 5.06 -11.05
C LEU A 216 2.98 6.39 -11.67
N PHE A 217 4.28 6.60 -11.79
CA PHE A 217 4.84 7.63 -12.65
C PHE A 217 5.11 7.02 -14.02
N ALA A 218 4.21 7.24 -14.97
CA ALA A 218 4.44 6.80 -16.35
C ALA A 218 5.33 7.80 -17.07
N ASP A 219 6.45 7.34 -17.65
CA ASP A 219 7.18 8.13 -18.65
C ASP A 219 6.24 8.46 -19.82
N GLU A 220 5.83 9.72 -19.96
CA GLU A 220 4.97 10.17 -21.07
C GLU A 220 5.69 10.16 -22.43
N GLU A 221 6.97 9.87 -22.50
CA GLU A 221 7.67 9.78 -23.76
C GLU A 221 7.51 8.39 -24.39
N PRO A 222 6.87 8.30 -25.58
CA PRO A 222 6.97 7.09 -26.38
C PRO A 222 8.47 6.86 -26.60
N ARG A 223 8.99 5.72 -26.17
CA ARG A 223 10.34 5.30 -26.56
C ARG A 223 10.36 5.19 -28.08
N VAL A 224 10.63 6.31 -28.76
CA VAL A 224 10.94 6.30 -30.17
C VAL A 224 12.26 5.54 -30.27
N ALA A 225 12.17 4.30 -30.73
CA ALA A 225 13.35 3.53 -31.05
C ALA A 225 14.20 4.42 -32.00
N PRO A 226 15.49 4.65 -31.71
CA PRO A 226 16.30 5.46 -32.58
C PRO A 226 16.30 4.80 -33.95
N SER A 227 15.60 5.42 -34.90
CA SER A 227 15.67 5.09 -36.31
C SER A 227 17.08 5.47 -36.76
N TYR A 228 17.99 4.52 -36.71
CA TYR A 228 19.28 4.67 -37.37
C TYR A 228 19.02 4.73 -38.86
N GLY A 229 18.96 5.95 -39.37
CA GLY A 229 18.95 6.29 -40.78
C GLY A 229 20.12 5.65 -41.49
N GLY A 230 19.82 5.03 -42.60
CA GLY A 230 20.61 4.18 -43.44
C GLY A 230 22.04 4.59 -43.70
N GLY A 231 22.95 3.65 -43.48
CA GLY A 231 24.28 3.56 -44.09
C GLY A 231 24.40 2.20 -44.75
N ARG A 232 24.25 2.18 -46.08
CA ARG A 232 24.56 1.02 -46.91
C ARG A 232 26.05 0.65 -46.75
N ARG A 233 26.34 -0.54 -46.22
CA ARG A 233 27.48 -1.38 -46.68
C ARG A 233 27.42 -2.74 -45.97
N GLY A 234 27.33 -3.75 -46.79
CA GLY A 234 27.63 -5.17 -46.82
C GLY A 234 28.03 -5.86 -45.52
N GLY A 235 27.36 -6.98 -45.22
CA GLY A 235 28.03 -8.01 -44.47
C GLY A 235 27.16 -8.64 -43.36
N ARG A 236 26.80 -9.89 -43.58
CA ARG A 236 26.36 -10.94 -42.63
C ARG A 236 25.05 -10.69 -41.92
N ARG A 237 24.04 -11.40 -42.37
CA ARG A 237 22.80 -11.65 -41.62
C ARG A 237 23.15 -12.28 -40.26
N MET A 238 23.08 -11.48 -39.20
CA MET A 238 22.91 -12.04 -37.84
C MET A 238 21.47 -12.53 -37.73
N PRO A 239 21.24 -13.72 -37.09
CA PRO A 239 19.89 -14.16 -36.81
C PRO A 239 19.20 -13.11 -35.93
N PRO A 240 17.86 -12.93 -36.02
CA PRO A 240 17.14 -12.04 -35.14
C PRO A 240 17.39 -12.51 -33.69
N GLN A 241 18.07 -11.64 -32.94
CA GLN A 241 18.15 -11.87 -31.48
C GLN A 241 16.71 -11.93 -30.98
N ALA A 242 16.37 -13.07 -30.40
CA ALA A 242 15.10 -13.28 -29.75
C ALA A 242 14.77 -12.05 -28.89
N THR A 243 13.66 -11.41 -29.22
CA THR A 243 13.03 -10.43 -28.34
C THR A 243 13.01 -11.06 -26.95
N ARG A 244 13.77 -10.48 -26.02
CA ARG A 244 13.70 -10.87 -24.60
C ARG A 244 12.21 -10.84 -24.25
N GLN A 245 11.65 -12.01 -24.09
CA GLN A 245 10.34 -12.16 -23.48
C GLN A 245 10.44 -11.43 -22.13
N MET A 246 9.74 -10.30 -22.02
CA MET A 246 9.45 -9.71 -20.72
C MET A 246 8.84 -10.83 -19.88
N GLY A 247 9.44 -11.11 -18.73
CA GLY A 247 8.91 -12.09 -17.79
C GLY A 247 7.47 -11.74 -17.42
N PRO A 248 6.70 -12.64 -16.84
CA PRO A 248 5.29 -12.45 -16.50
C PRO A 248 5.01 -11.24 -15.58
N ASP A 249 6.04 -10.70 -14.96
CA ASP A 249 5.95 -9.51 -14.07
C ASP A 249 6.38 -8.19 -14.76
N GLY A 250 6.59 -8.21 -16.08
CA GLY A 250 7.20 -7.10 -16.85
C GLY A 250 6.32 -5.88 -17.10
N ASP A 251 5.15 -5.76 -16.48
CA ASP A 251 4.29 -4.59 -16.54
C ASP A 251 4.11 -4.02 -15.14
N GLY A 252 4.96 -3.08 -14.77
CA GLY A 252 4.96 -2.45 -13.44
C GLY A 252 3.60 -1.88 -13.03
N LYS A 253 2.81 -1.43 -14.01
CA LYS A 253 1.42 -1.03 -13.77
C LYS A 253 0.60 -2.16 -13.17
N LYS A 254 0.67 -3.38 -13.74
CA LYS A 254 -0.08 -4.54 -13.23
C LYS A 254 0.39 -4.96 -11.85
N VAL A 255 1.68 -4.79 -11.56
CA VAL A 255 2.26 -5.06 -10.24
C VAL A 255 1.63 -4.14 -9.20
N LEU A 256 1.66 -2.82 -9.42
CA LEU A 256 1.08 -1.84 -8.50
C LEU A 256 -0.44 -1.99 -8.36
N GLU A 257 -1.15 -2.25 -9.47
CA GLU A 257 -2.59 -2.54 -9.46
C GLU A 257 -2.90 -3.78 -8.60
N ARG A 258 -2.09 -4.83 -8.71
CA ARG A 258 -2.29 -6.07 -7.98
C ARG A 258 -2.01 -5.91 -6.48
N LEU A 259 -0.92 -5.22 -6.10
CA LEU A 259 -0.61 -4.86 -4.71
C LEU A 259 -1.78 -4.09 -4.07
N ALA A 260 -2.26 -3.04 -4.75
CA ALA A 260 -3.37 -2.23 -4.26
C ALA A 260 -4.67 -3.04 -4.12
N LYS A 261 -5.04 -3.79 -5.16
CA LYS A 261 -6.28 -4.57 -5.18
C LYS A 261 -6.31 -5.65 -4.10
N ALA A 262 -5.24 -6.42 -3.95
CA ALA A 262 -5.17 -7.54 -3.02
C ALA A 262 -5.31 -7.09 -1.55
N THR A 263 -4.87 -5.87 -1.24
CA THR A 263 -4.88 -5.31 0.12
C THR A 263 -6.06 -4.37 0.39
N GLY A 264 -6.87 -4.04 -0.63
CA GLY A 264 -8.03 -3.14 -0.51
C GLY A 264 -7.72 -1.65 -0.63
N GLY A 265 -6.51 -1.29 -1.05
CA GLY A 265 -6.13 0.08 -1.36
C GLY A 265 -6.47 0.50 -2.79
N SER A 266 -5.82 1.56 -3.27
CA SER A 266 -6.10 2.17 -4.57
C SER A 266 -4.85 2.31 -5.42
N PHE A 267 -5.02 2.24 -6.74
CA PHE A 267 -3.97 2.49 -7.71
C PHE A 267 -4.26 3.76 -8.50
N PHE A 268 -3.23 4.58 -8.72
CA PHE A 268 -3.31 5.84 -9.45
C PHE A 268 -2.18 5.94 -10.47
N VAL A 269 -2.46 6.65 -11.57
CA VAL A 269 -1.46 7.02 -12.58
C VAL A 269 -1.33 8.54 -12.58
N VAL A 270 -0.13 9.04 -12.34
CA VAL A 270 0.16 10.47 -12.41
C VAL A 270 0.06 10.93 -13.86
N SER A 271 -0.66 12.02 -14.09
CA SER A 271 -0.83 12.62 -15.41
C SER A 271 -1.16 14.11 -15.29
N LYS A 272 -1.13 14.85 -16.39
CA LYS A 272 -1.56 16.27 -16.43
C LYS A 272 -3.00 16.48 -15.96
N LYS A 273 -3.89 15.49 -16.19
CA LYS A 273 -5.30 15.53 -15.73
C LYS A 273 -5.47 15.10 -14.29
N LEU A 274 -4.54 14.32 -13.76
CA LEU A 274 -4.53 13.82 -12.39
C LEU A 274 -3.12 13.99 -11.80
N PRO A 275 -2.74 15.21 -11.39
CA PRO A 275 -1.44 15.46 -10.79
C PRO A 275 -1.32 14.79 -9.41
N LEU A 276 -0.10 14.59 -8.96
CA LEU A 276 0.20 13.89 -7.69
C LEU A 276 -0.51 14.53 -6.48
N SER A 277 -0.63 15.87 -6.45
CA SER A 277 -1.37 16.57 -5.39
C SER A 277 -2.83 16.14 -5.31
N SER A 278 -3.51 16.03 -6.45
CA SER A 278 -4.92 15.57 -6.49
C SER A 278 -5.06 14.09 -6.14
N ILE A 279 -4.03 13.27 -6.42
CA ILE A 279 -3.99 11.87 -5.97
C ILE A 279 -3.93 11.83 -4.45
N PHE A 280 -3.05 12.62 -3.84
CA PHE A 280 -2.91 12.68 -2.39
C PHE A 280 -4.17 13.20 -1.68
N GLU A 281 -4.87 14.18 -2.24
CA GLU A 281 -6.19 14.62 -1.72
C GLU A 281 -7.21 13.48 -1.73
N ARG A 282 -7.28 12.71 -2.83
CA ARG A 282 -8.16 11.54 -2.92
C ARG A 282 -7.79 10.44 -1.93
N MET A 283 -6.49 10.21 -1.72
CA MET A 283 -6.00 9.23 -0.75
C MET A 283 -6.33 9.66 0.69
N GLN A 284 -6.13 10.94 1.01
CA GLN A 284 -6.53 11.50 2.30
C GLN A 284 -8.03 11.29 2.53
N GLU A 285 -8.85 11.59 1.54
CA GLU A 285 -10.30 11.39 1.64
C GLU A 285 -10.64 9.91 1.87
N GLU A 286 -10.00 8.98 1.16
CA GLU A 286 -10.16 7.54 1.38
C GLU A 286 -9.75 7.12 2.79
N LEU A 287 -8.54 7.50 3.19
CA LEU A 287 -7.98 7.12 4.50
C LEU A 287 -8.78 7.67 5.68
N ARG A 288 -9.50 8.79 5.51
CA ARG A 288 -10.32 9.41 6.56
C ARG A 288 -11.79 8.96 6.57
N ASN A 289 -12.24 8.24 5.53
CA ASN A 289 -13.64 7.86 5.37
C ASN A 289 -13.81 6.39 5.06
N GLN A 290 -13.27 5.54 5.93
CA GLN A 290 -13.36 4.09 5.83
C GLN A 290 -14.46 3.54 6.72
N TYR A 291 -15.04 2.43 6.29
CA TYR A 291 -15.88 1.58 7.11
C TYR A 291 -15.03 0.44 7.67
N SER A 292 -15.19 0.14 8.94
CA SER A 292 -14.63 -1.03 9.60
C SER A 292 -15.74 -2.01 9.92
N LEU A 293 -15.65 -3.20 9.34
CA LEU A 293 -16.64 -4.26 9.51
C LEU A 293 -15.98 -5.45 10.18
N GLY A 294 -16.52 -5.88 11.32
CA GLY A 294 -16.02 -7.04 12.05
C GLY A 294 -17.01 -8.20 12.00
N TYR A 295 -16.51 -9.39 11.73
CA TYR A 295 -17.29 -10.62 11.80
C TYR A 295 -16.49 -11.74 12.46
N THR A 296 -17.20 -12.74 12.95
CA THR A 296 -16.59 -13.97 13.43
C THR A 296 -16.86 -15.05 12.40
N PRO A 297 -15.84 -15.64 11.78
CA PRO A 297 -16.02 -16.73 10.82
C PRO A 297 -16.78 -17.91 11.43
N ASP A 298 -17.74 -18.46 10.67
CA ASP A 298 -18.46 -19.66 11.08
C ASP A 298 -17.55 -20.88 11.22
N VAL A 299 -16.49 -20.89 10.39
CA VAL A 299 -15.42 -21.91 10.44
C VAL A 299 -14.09 -21.19 10.63
N ALA A 300 -13.42 -21.48 11.74
CA ALA A 300 -12.10 -20.89 12.01
C ALA A 300 -11.08 -21.26 10.91
N ALA A 301 -10.35 -20.26 10.41
CA ALA A 301 -9.25 -20.51 9.48
C ALA A 301 -8.09 -21.20 10.22
N LYS A 302 -7.48 -22.20 9.57
CA LYS A 302 -6.24 -22.80 10.09
C LYS A 302 -5.08 -21.80 9.97
N ALA A 303 -4.07 -22.00 10.79
CA ALA A 303 -2.85 -21.20 10.72
C ALA A 303 -2.26 -21.21 9.29
N GLY A 304 -2.03 -20.03 8.72
CA GLY A 304 -1.52 -19.86 7.37
C GLY A 304 -2.50 -20.17 6.22
N GLU A 305 -3.73 -20.57 6.53
CA GLU A 305 -4.77 -20.79 5.52
C GLU A 305 -5.32 -19.44 5.01
N PHE A 306 -5.32 -19.24 3.70
CA PHE A 306 -5.93 -18.06 3.11
C PHE A 306 -7.43 -18.22 2.99
N ARG A 307 -8.20 -17.25 3.47
CA ARG A 307 -9.65 -17.14 3.37
C ARG A 307 -10.02 -15.98 2.49
N LYS A 308 -10.79 -16.24 1.46
CA LYS A 308 -11.24 -15.23 0.52
C LYS A 308 -12.41 -14.44 1.10
N ILE A 309 -12.33 -13.11 1.05
CA ILE A 309 -13.41 -12.20 1.44
C ILE A 309 -14.04 -11.60 0.18
N HIS A 310 -15.38 -11.55 0.17
CA HIS A 310 -16.13 -10.75 -0.78
C HIS A 310 -17.05 -9.80 -0.02
N LEU A 311 -16.82 -8.51 -0.18
CA LEU A 311 -17.63 -7.45 0.42
C LEU A 311 -18.31 -6.64 -0.68
N ALA A 312 -19.62 -6.53 -0.63
CA ALA A 312 -20.43 -5.76 -1.56
C ALA A 312 -21.46 -4.92 -0.82
N THR A 313 -22.12 -4.01 -1.52
CA THR A 313 -23.30 -3.29 -1.02
C THR A 313 -24.57 -3.81 -1.70
N ARG A 314 -25.71 -3.69 -0.98
CA ARG A 314 -27.02 -4.01 -1.57
C ARG A 314 -27.34 -3.10 -2.76
N ASP A 315 -26.92 -1.84 -2.69
CA ASP A 315 -26.99 -0.92 -3.83
C ASP A 315 -25.88 -1.25 -4.84
N ARG A 316 -26.25 -1.82 -5.98
CA ARG A 316 -25.35 -2.16 -7.10
C ARG A 316 -24.77 -0.92 -7.80
N GLY A 317 -25.23 0.28 -7.46
CA GLY A 317 -24.68 1.53 -7.95
C GLY A 317 -23.40 1.96 -7.25
N LEU A 318 -23.04 1.31 -6.16
CA LEU A 318 -21.87 1.60 -5.36
C LEU A 318 -20.73 0.60 -5.65
N VAL A 319 -19.49 1.09 -5.57
CA VAL A 319 -18.27 0.29 -5.73
C VAL A 319 -17.59 0.18 -4.37
N VAL A 320 -17.44 -1.04 -3.88
CA VAL A 320 -16.74 -1.35 -2.63
C VAL A 320 -15.31 -1.75 -2.94
N ARG A 321 -14.36 -1.20 -2.19
CA ARG A 321 -12.97 -1.65 -2.14
C ARG A 321 -12.65 -2.15 -0.75
N SER A 322 -12.18 -3.38 -0.66
CA SER A 322 -11.72 -4.03 0.56
C SER A 322 -10.62 -5.02 0.19
N ARG A 323 -9.93 -5.57 1.16
CA ARG A 323 -8.97 -6.66 0.92
C ARG A 323 -9.66 -7.89 0.32
N ASP A 324 -8.93 -8.62 -0.52
CA ASP A 324 -9.43 -9.84 -1.16
C ASP A 324 -9.56 -11.03 -0.19
N GLY A 325 -8.92 -10.96 0.97
CA GLY A 325 -8.93 -12.04 1.95
C GLY A 325 -8.00 -11.79 3.14
N TYR A 326 -7.78 -12.82 3.95
CA TYR A 326 -6.87 -12.80 5.09
C TYR A 326 -6.26 -14.19 5.32
N TYR A 327 -5.17 -14.23 6.08
CA TYR A 327 -4.55 -15.47 6.54
C TYR A 327 -4.97 -15.80 7.96
N GLY A 328 -5.31 -17.07 8.19
CA GLY A 328 -5.50 -17.59 9.54
C GLY A 328 -4.22 -17.36 10.35
N ALA A 329 -4.33 -16.76 11.55
CA ALA A 329 -3.17 -16.56 12.40
C ALA A 329 -2.83 -17.84 13.17
N ASN A 330 -1.55 -17.95 13.52
CA ASN A 330 -1.01 -18.97 14.40
C ASN A 330 -1.54 -18.84 15.83
#